data_5dea9831fc31d3f4d9bc45ed3e73ea01
#
_entry.id   5dea9831fc31d3f4d9bc45ed3e73ea01
#
_cell.length_a   1.000
_cell.length_b   1.000
_cell.length_c   1.000
_cell.angle_alpha   90.00
_cell.angle_beta   90.00
_cell.angle_gamma   90.00
#
_symmetry.space_group_name_H-M   'P 1'
#
loop_
_entity.id
_entity.type
_entity.pdbx_description
1 polymer ?
#
loop_
_entity_poly.entity_id
_entity_poly.type
_entity_poly.pdbx_seq_one_letter_code
_entity_poly.pdbx_strand_id
1 'polypeptide(L)'
;MRQFEIRDTFYLDGKPMKIISGAFHYFRTVPEYWRDRLEKLKAMGCNTVETYIPWNLHEPNKGEFCFEGILDVERFIKLAQELGLYVIIRPSPYICAEWEFGGLPAWLLKEDGMKLRVCYPPFLRHVEEYYKVLLPRVAPYQITQ
;
A
#
# COMPACT_ATOMS: atom_id res chain seq x y z
N MET A 1 18.87 13.08 4.79
CA MET A 1 17.62 13.05 4.00
C MET A 1 17.99 12.69 2.58
N ARG A 2 17.44 11.62 2.02
CA ARG A 2 17.72 11.20 0.65
C ARG A 2 16.92 12.05 -0.33
N GLN A 3 17.43 12.22 -1.55
CA GLN A 3 16.76 13.00 -2.59
C GLN A 3 16.25 12.06 -3.67
N PHE A 4 14.93 12.05 -3.89
CA PHE A 4 14.29 11.31 -4.98
C PHE A 4 13.74 12.30 -6.01
N GLU A 5 14.10 12.11 -7.27
CA GLU A 5 13.73 13.02 -8.35
C GLU A 5 13.19 12.22 -9.55
N ILE A 6 12.26 12.86 -10.26
CA ILE A 6 11.70 12.34 -11.53
C ILE A 6 12.07 13.37 -12.61
N ARG A 7 12.87 12.96 -13.59
CA ARG A 7 13.30 13.75 -14.74
C ARG A 7 12.99 12.97 -16.03
N ASP A 8 14.01 12.68 -16.83
CA ASP A 8 13.94 11.72 -17.95
C ASP A 8 13.85 10.27 -17.48
N THR A 9 14.30 9.99 -16.26
CA THR A 9 14.12 8.75 -15.52
C THR A 9 13.98 9.05 -14.01
N PHE A 10 13.96 8.02 -13.17
CA PHE A 10 14.05 8.19 -11.72
C PHE A 10 15.51 8.40 -11.30
N TYR A 11 15.71 9.25 -10.31
CA TYR A 11 17.01 9.50 -9.69
C TYR A 11 16.90 9.36 -8.17
N LEU A 12 17.88 8.71 -7.57
CA LEU A 12 18.04 8.62 -6.13
C LEU A 12 19.44 9.13 -5.75
N ASP A 13 19.49 10.19 -4.94
CA ASP A 13 20.73 10.85 -4.54
C ASP A 13 21.60 11.24 -5.76
N GLY A 14 20.96 11.78 -6.80
CA GLY A 14 21.58 12.21 -8.05
C GLY A 14 22.01 11.08 -9.01
N LYS A 15 21.79 9.81 -8.67
CA LYS A 15 22.10 8.66 -9.51
C LYS A 15 20.86 8.12 -10.22
N PRO A 16 20.94 7.77 -11.51
CA PRO A 16 19.85 7.12 -12.21
C PRO A 16 19.40 5.84 -11.50
N MET A 17 18.12 5.67 -11.32
CA MET A 17 17.51 4.52 -10.66
C MET A 17 16.52 3.85 -11.60
N LYS A 18 16.75 2.58 -11.89
CA LYS A 18 15.78 1.74 -12.62
C LYS A 18 14.97 0.93 -11.61
N ILE A 19 13.65 1.07 -11.66
CA ILE A 19 12.73 0.27 -10.83
C ILE A 19 12.40 -1.02 -11.59
N ILE A 20 12.71 -2.16 -10.95
CA ILE A 20 12.31 -3.50 -11.40
C ILE A 20 11.46 -4.08 -10.27
N SER A 21 10.14 -4.03 -10.45
CA SER A 21 9.17 -4.36 -9.41
C SER A 21 8.47 -5.67 -9.68
N GLY A 22 8.20 -6.42 -8.60
CA GLY A 22 7.24 -7.51 -8.60
C GLY A 22 6.12 -7.26 -7.61
N ALA A 23 4.89 -7.69 -7.93
CA ALA A 23 3.75 -7.54 -7.05
C ALA A 23 3.72 -8.67 -6.01
N PHE A 24 3.64 -8.31 -4.74
CA PHE A 24 3.42 -9.24 -3.63
C PHE A 24 2.56 -8.57 -2.56
N HIS A 25 1.35 -9.08 -2.38
CA HIS A 25 0.36 -8.49 -1.47
C HIS A 25 0.43 -9.15 -0.10
N TYR A 26 0.88 -8.40 0.92
CA TYR A 26 1.06 -8.89 2.30
C TYR A 26 -0.21 -9.55 2.86
N PHE A 27 -1.38 -8.97 2.60
CA PHE A 27 -2.68 -9.43 3.11
C PHE A 27 -3.18 -10.77 2.50
N ARG A 28 -2.47 -11.31 1.50
CA ARG A 28 -2.77 -12.63 0.87
C ARG A 28 -1.86 -13.75 1.34
N THR A 29 -0.88 -13.44 2.19
CA THR A 29 0.12 -14.40 2.64
C THR A 29 0.35 -14.21 4.13
N VAL A 30 0.33 -15.28 4.90
CA VAL A 30 0.61 -15.21 6.34
C VAL A 30 2.00 -14.61 6.62
N PRO A 31 2.15 -13.81 7.68
CA PRO A 31 3.39 -13.07 7.95
C PRO A 31 4.65 -13.92 8.04
N GLU A 32 4.53 -15.18 8.46
CA GLU A 32 5.63 -16.15 8.57
C GLU A 32 6.32 -16.42 7.24
N TYR A 33 5.60 -16.26 6.12
CA TYR A 33 6.15 -16.47 4.77
C TYR A 33 6.57 -15.19 4.06
N TRP A 34 6.35 -14.00 4.63
CA TRP A 34 6.71 -12.73 3.95
C TRP A 34 8.18 -12.68 3.61
N ARG A 35 9.07 -13.04 4.56
CA ARG A 35 10.53 -13.04 4.33
C ARG A 35 10.91 -13.94 3.15
N ASP A 36 10.50 -15.19 3.18
CA ASP A 36 10.78 -16.16 2.10
C ASP A 36 10.31 -15.65 0.71
N ARG A 37 9.14 -15.06 0.65
CA ARG A 37 8.58 -14.53 -0.61
C ARG A 37 9.34 -13.30 -1.11
N LEU A 38 9.70 -12.39 -0.22
CA LEU A 38 10.47 -11.19 -0.56
C LEU A 38 11.90 -11.55 -0.98
N GLU A 39 12.55 -12.51 -0.32
CA GLU A 39 13.87 -13.02 -0.70
C GLU A 39 13.84 -13.66 -2.09
N LYS A 40 12.82 -14.43 -2.40
CA LYS A 40 12.61 -15.01 -3.75
C LYS A 40 12.38 -13.92 -4.80
N LEU A 41 11.58 -12.91 -4.50
CA LEU A 41 11.36 -11.76 -5.37
C LEU A 41 12.69 -11.06 -5.68
N LYS A 42 13.52 -10.84 -4.67
CA LYS A 42 14.85 -10.26 -4.83
C LYS A 42 15.77 -11.15 -5.65
N ALA A 43 15.75 -12.47 -5.41
CA ALA A 43 16.54 -13.44 -6.16
C ALA A 43 16.17 -13.49 -7.65
N MET A 44 14.94 -13.15 -8.01
CA MET A 44 14.48 -12.98 -9.39
C MET A 44 15.04 -11.72 -10.08
N GLY A 45 15.79 -10.87 -9.35
CA GLY A 45 16.35 -9.63 -9.87
C GLY A 45 15.52 -8.38 -9.63
N CYS A 46 14.43 -8.47 -8.86
CA CYS A 46 13.65 -7.30 -8.46
C CYS A 46 14.40 -6.48 -7.40
N ASN A 47 14.34 -5.16 -7.51
CA ASN A 47 14.81 -4.24 -6.48
C ASN A 47 13.66 -3.56 -5.72
N THR A 48 12.43 -3.85 -6.11
CA THR A 48 11.22 -3.20 -5.60
C THR A 48 10.11 -4.23 -5.46
N VAL A 49 9.34 -4.15 -4.38
CA VAL A 49 8.07 -4.85 -4.23
C VAL A 49 6.92 -3.88 -4.35
N GLU A 50 5.88 -4.24 -5.08
CA GLU A 50 4.63 -3.48 -5.14
C GLU A 50 3.56 -4.18 -4.30
N THR A 51 2.80 -3.42 -3.53
CA THR A 51 1.62 -3.94 -2.80
C THR A 51 0.48 -2.95 -2.78
N TYR A 52 -0.74 -3.48 -2.84
CA TYR A 52 -1.94 -2.72 -2.49
C TYR A 52 -2.13 -2.66 -0.98
N ILE A 53 -2.94 -1.70 -0.53
CA ILE A 53 -3.46 -1.63 0.83
C ILE A 53 -4.99 -1.67 0.74
N PRO A 54 -5.65 -2.81 1.06
CA PRO A 54 -7.10 -2.96 0.88
C PRO A 54 -7.86 -2.24 2.00
N TRP A 55 -8.63 -1.23 1.65
CA TRP A 55 -9.37 -0.42 2.62
C TRP A 55 -10.36 -1.25 3.45
N ASN A 56 -11.09 -2.17 2.81
CA ASN A 56 -12.08 -3.01 3.48
C ASN A 56 -11.52 -3.92 4.58
N LEU A 57 -10.24 -4.29 4.51
CA LEU A 57 -9.58 -5.05 5.57
C LEU A 57 -9.08 -4.14 6.70
N HIS A 58 -8.60 -2.95 6.35
CA HIS A 58 -8.08 -2.00 7.33
C HIS A 58 -9.16 -1.22 8.05
N GLU A 59 -10.36 -1.11 7.49
CA GLU A 59 -11.54 -0.47 8.10
C GLU A 59 -12.80 -1.32 7.82
N PRO A 60 -12.90 -2.52 8.43
CA PRO A 60 -14.03 -3.43 8.20
C PRO A 60 -15.37 -2.86 8.64
N ASN A 61 -15.38 -2.05 9.69
CA ASN A 61 -16.49 -1.22 10.13
C ASN A 61 -16.06 0.24 10.16
N LYS A 62 -16.98 1.16 9.87
CA LYS A 62 -16.69 2.59 9.81
C LYS A 62 -16.07 3.09 11.11
N GLY A 63 -14.85 3.64 11.04
CA GLY A 63 -14.10 4.16 12.17
C GLY A 63 -13.32 3.11 12.97
N GLU A 64 -13.44 1.82 12.64
CA GLU A 64 -12.70 0.74 13.31
C GLU A 64 -11.52 0.29 12.44
N PHE A 65 -10.32 0.69 12.82
CA PHE A 65 -9.11 0.41 12.02
C PHE A 65 -8.30 -0.75 12.60
N CYS A 66 -7.77 -1.60 11.70
CA CYS A 66 -6.86 -2.69 12.04
C CYS A 66 -5.58 -2.64 11.20
N PHE A 67 -4.43 -2.65 11.88
CA PHE A 67 -3.09 -2.70 11.28
C PHE A 67 -2.20 -3.72 12.00
N GLU A 68 -2.77 -4.87 12.36
CA GLU A 68 -2.09 -5.90 13.15
C GLU A 68 -2.08 -7.25 12.41
N GLY A 69 -1.18 -8.15 12.83
CA GLY A 69 -1.08 -9.49 12.28
C GLY A 69 -0.79 -9.49 10.78
N ILE A 70 -1.66 -10.10 9.99
CA ILE A 70 -1.55 -10.13 8.53
C ILE A 70 -1.78 -8.74 7.89
N LEU A 71 -2.38 -7.80 8.62
CA LEU A 71 -2.64 -6.43 8.18
C LEU A 71 -1.55 -5.43 8.63
N ASP A 72 -0.46 -5.89 9.25
CA ASP A 72 0.65 -5.04 9.68
C ASP A 72 1.52 -4.62 8.48
N VAL A 73 1.02 -3.63 7.75
CA VAL A 73 1.71 -3.06 6.58
C VAL A 73 3.05 -2.42 6.96
N GLU A 74 3.17 -1.84 8.16
CA GLU A 74 4.42 -1.23 8.62
C GLU A 74 5.50 -2.28 8.82
N ARG A 75 5.17 -3.42 9.44
CA ARG A 75 6.07 -4.56 9.58
C ARG A 75 6.48 -5.12 8.22
N PHE A 76 5.55 -5.20 7.27
CA PHE A 76 5.84 -5.64 5.90
C PHE A 76 6.83 -4.70 5.20
N ILE A 77 6.63 -3.38 5.30
CA ILE A 77 7.54 -2.38 4.72
C ILE A 77 8.93 -2.47 5.35
N LYS A 78 9.02 -2.55 6.68
CA LYS A 78 10.30 -2.72 7.40
C LYS A 78 11.05 -3.95 6.93
N LEU A 79 10.35 -5.08 6.80
CA LEU A 79 10.94 -6.32 6.32
C LEU A 79 11.48 -6.21 4.89
N ALA A 80 10.75 -5.55 3.99
CA ALA A 80 11.22 -5.29 2.63
C ALA A 80 12.49 -4.41 2.65
N GLN A 81 12.53 -3.36 3.49
CA GLN A 81 13.71 -2.50 3.66
C GLN A 81 14.92 -3.27 4.21
N GLU A 82 14.73 -4.13 5.23
CA GLU A 82 15.80 -5.02 5.76
C GLU A 82 16.41 -5.89 4.67
N LEU A 83 15.60 -6.36 3.73
CA LEU A 83 16.04 -7.16 2.60
C LEU A 83 16.61 -6.31 1.45
N GLY A 84 16.63 -4.99 1.57
CA GLY A 84 17.14 -4.05 0.57
C GLY A 84 16.22 -3.89 -0.64
N LEU A 85 14.91 -4.09 -0.46
CA LEU A 85 13.88 -3.83 -1.47
C LEU A 85 13.25 -2.45 -1.23
N TYR A 86 13.02 -1.70 -2.28
CA TYR A 86 12.12 -0.57 -2.26
C TYR A 86 10.67 -1.06 -2.26
N VAL A 87 9.75 -0.20 -1.81
CA VAL A 87 8.33 -0.54 -1.75
C VAL A 87 7.51 0.48 -2.51
N ILE A 88 6.69 0.02 -3.45
CA ILE A 88 5.64 0.82 -4.07
C ILE A 88 4.33 0.49 -3.37
N ILE A 89 3.73 1.49 -2.74
CA ILE A 89 2.44 1.38 -2.08
C ILE A 89 1.35 1.90 -3.01
N ARG A 90 0.29 1.13 -3.16
CA ARG A 90 -0.96 1.57 -3.82
C ARG A 90 -2.06 1.65 -2.75
N PRO A 91 -2.33 2.84 -2.22
CA PRO A 91 -3.01 3.01 -0.93
C PRO A 91 -4.55 2.94 -0.99
N SER A 92 -5.16 2.46 -2.07
CA SER A 92 -6.62 2.49 -2.25
C SER A 92 -7.10 3.87 -2.81
N PRO A 93 -8.39 4.22 -2.85
CA PRO A 93 -9.54 3.52 -2.26
C PRO A 93 -9.98 2.24 -2.98
N TYR A 94 -9.72 2.09 -4.27
CA TYR A 94 -10.08 0.92 -5.08
C TYR A 94 -8.83 0.23 -5.58
N ILE A 95 -8.68 -1.06 -5.29
CA ILE A 95 -7.47 -1.81 -5.64
C ILE A 95 -7.64 -2.75 -6.84
N CYS A 96 -8.88 -3.04 -7.27
CA CYS A 96 -9.14 -4.07 -8.26
C CYS A 96 -8.65 -5.46 -7.76
N ALA A 97 -7.53 -5.96 -8.29
CA ALA A 97 -6.71 -7.06 -7.79
C ALA A 97 -7.46 -8.39 -7.55
N GLU A 98 -8.60 -8.63 -8.25
CA GLU A 98 -9.49 -9.78 -7.98
C GLU A 98 -9.78 -9.89 -6.47
N TRP A 99 -10.10 -8.77 -5.85
CA TRP A 99 -10.44 -8.64 -4.44
C TRP A 99 -11.90 -8.24 -4.27
N GLU A 100 -12.52 -8.75 -3.20
CA GLU A 100 -13.92 -8.48 -2.91
C GLU A 100 -14.22 -6.98 -2.95
N PHE A 101 -15.24 -6.60 -3.73
CA PHE A 101 -15.69 -5.23 -3.93
C PHE A 101 -14.55 -4.25 -4.32
N GLY A 102 -13.47 -4.77 -4.92
CA GLY A 102 -12.27 -3.99 -5.26
C GLY A 102 -11.59 -3.36 -4.05
N GLY A 103 -11.75 -3.92 -2.87
CA GLY A 103 -11.17 -3.43 -1.62
C GLY A 103 -11.92 -2.27 -0.98
N LEU A 104 -13.08 -1.87 -1.51
CA LEU A 104 -13.95 -0.87 -0.87
C LEU A 104 -14.69 -1.49 0.32
N PRO A 105 -14.84 -0.78 1.44
CA PRO A 105 -15.65 -1.26 2.56
C PRO A 105 -17.14 -1.33 2.21
N ALA A 106 -17.78 -2.45 2.55
CA ALA A 106 -19.21 -2.65 2.28
C ALA A 106 -20.12 -1.65 3.03
N TRP A 107 -19.66 -1.12 4.17
CA TRP A 107 -20.42 -0.13 4.94
C TRP A 107 -20.68 1.18 4.19
N LEU A 108 -19.89 1.49 3.13
CA LEU A 108 -20.16 2.62 2.25
C LEU A 108 -21.56 2.55 1.61
N LEU A 109 -22.07 1.33 1.37
CA LEU A 109 -23.39 1.12 0.78
C LEU A 109 -24.56 1.33 1.76
N LYS A 110 -24.28 1.61 3.04
CA LYS A 110 -25.32 1.96 4.02
C LYS A 110 -25.86 3.38 3.82
N GLU A 111 -25.11 4.23 3.11
CA GLU A 111 -25.57 5.59 2.82
C GLU A 111 -26.35 5.59 1.50
N ASP A 112 -27.64 5.97 1.58
CA ASP A 112 -28.51 6.03 0.40
C ASP A 112 -27.93 6.97 -0.67
N GLY A 113 -27.94 6.52 -1.92
CA GLY A 113 -27.42 7.29 -3.05
C GLY A 113 -25.89 7.41 -3.12
N MET A 114 -25.13 6.64 -2.33
CA MET A 114 -23.67 6.63 -2.39
C MET A 114 -23.18 6.28 -3.81
N LYS A 115 -22.32 7.15 -4.33
CA LYS A 115 -21.67 6.94 -5.64
C LYS A 115 -20.18 6.70 -5.42
N LEU A 116 -19.72 5.49 -5.81
CA LEU A 116 -18.36 5.03 -5.61
C LEU A 116 -17.49 5.29 -6.85
N ARG A 117 -16.18 5.45 -6.65
CA ARG A 117 -15.17 5.59 -7.72
C ARG A 117 -15.37 6.80 -8.62
N VAL A 118 -16.04 7.82 -8.14
CA VAL A 118 -16.26 9.09 -8.83
C VAL A 118 -16.02 10.28 -7.91
N CYS A 119 -15.86 11.48 -8.47
CA CYS A 119 -15.72 12.72 -7.71
C CYS A 119 -17.06 13.09 -7.07
N TYR A 120 -17.47 12.32 -6.07
CA TYR A 120 -18.69 12.53 -5.29
C TYR A 120 -18.33 12.93 -3.86
N PRO A 121 -18.68 14.14 -3.40
CA PRO A 121 -18.20 14.67 -2.13
C PRO A 121 -18.41 13.75 -0.90
N PRO A 122 -19.57 13.07 -0.73
CA PRO A 122 -19.72 12.11 0.39
C PRO A 122 -18.70 10.98 0.33
N PHE A 123 -18.46 10.37 -0.83
CA PHE A 123 -17.45 9.32 -0.99
C PHE A 123 -16.04 9.85 -0.71
N LEU A 124 -15.69 11.01 -1.25
CA LEU A 124 -14.36 11.60 -1.07
C LEU A 124 -14.08 11.95 0.40
N ARG A 125 -15.10 12.35 1.19
CA ARG A 125 -14.93 12.55 2.64
C ARG A 125 -14.51 11.27 3.35
N HIS A 126 -15.12 10.13 3.03
CA HIS A 126 -14.71 8.84 3.61
C HIS A 126 -13.30 8.43 3.20
N VAL A 127 -12.92 8.66 1.94
CA VAL A 127 -11.54 8.44 1.47
C VAL A 127 -10.56 9.32 2.23
N GLU A 128 -10.91 10.59 2.46
CA GLU A 128 -10.07 11.53 3.24
C GLU A 128 -9.91 11.08 4.70
N GLU A 129 -11.00 10.63 5.34
CA GLU A 129 -10.96 10.09 6.70
C GLU A 129 -10.04 8.86 6.78
N TYR A 130 -10.15 7.93 5.84
CA TYR A 130 -9.25 6.77 5.74
C TYR A 130 -7.79 7.19 5.55
N TYR A 131 -7.52 8.11 4.64
CA TYR A 131 -6.16 8.58 4.38
C TYR A 131 -5.54 9.34 5.55
N LYS A 132 -6.32 10.03 6.37
CA LYS A 132 -5.84 10.66 7.62
C LYS A 132 -5.29 9.64 8.62
N VAL A 133 -5.76 8.39 8.55
CA VAL A 133 -5.25 7.29 9.39
C VAL A 133 -4.08 6.56 8.71
N LEU A 134 -4.21 6.25 7.42
CA LEU A 134 -3.23 5.46 6.70
C LEU A 134 -1.93 6.22 6.41
N LEU A 135 -2.02 7.45 5.86
CA LEU A 135 -0.84 8.14 5.34
C LEU A 135 0.20 8.46 6.42
N PRO A 136 -0.18 8.89 7.66
CA PRO A 136 0.81 9.10 8.72
C PRO A 136 1.57 7.83 9.12
N ARG A 137 0.98 6.64 8.96
CA ARG A 137 1.63 5.36 9.26
C ARG A 137 2.73 5.01 8.27
N VAL A 138 2.52 5.31 7.00
CA VAL A 138 3.47 4.98 5.92
C VAL A 138 4.48 6.10 5.63
N ALA A 139 4.18 7.33 6.01
CA ALA A 139 5.04 8.49 5.79
C ALA A 139 6.47 8.34 6.33
N PRO A 140 6.72 7.73 7.51
CA PRO A 140 8.07 7.54 8.02
C PRO A 140 8.95 6.61 7.17
N TYR A 141 8.36 5.84 6.25
CA TYR A 141 9.05 4.86 5.41
C TYR A 141 9.28 5.36 3.97
N GLN A 142 9.00 6.62 3.69
CA GLN A 142 9.25 7.19 2.36
C GLN A 142 10.75 7.14 2.02
N ILE A 143 11.04 6.96 0.73
CA ILE A 143 12.42 6.85 0.22
C ILE A 143 13.30 8.08 0.54
N THR A 144 12.68 9.20 0.88
CA THR A 144 13.32 10.47 1.23
C THR A 144 13.59 10.65 2.72
N GLN A 145 13.19 9.72 3.57
CA GLN A 145 13.40 9.78 5.02
C GLN A 145 14.74 9.21 5.45
#